data_d0354284b10a52141081e16451061b0f
#
_entry.id   d0354284b10a52141081e16451061b0f
#
_cell.length_a   1.000
_cell.length_b   1.000
_cell.length_c   1.000
_cell.angle_alpha   90.00
_cell.angle_beta   90.00
_cell.angle_gamma   90.00
#
_symmetry.space_group_name_H-M   'P 1'
#
loop_
_entity.id
_entity.type
_entity.pdbx_description
1 polymer ?
#
loop_
_entity_poly.entity_id
_entity_poly.type
_entity_poly.pdbx_seq_one_letter_code
_entity_poly.pdbx_strand_id
1 'polypeptide(L)'
;MMAEAGKEQEIVLKGHMGTHFDVMDKEFPLSYCVLPAVLFDVTSVPADREITAEDIDTSLLRKGCFAGFCSGFSERVPYGSRAYHKEHPQLSYDLIDLLLDCGVSLIAVDFAGLRRGKEHTPADQRCADRGAFVIENLYGMSRVPKDVTALTAYTFPIRLIGSSGLPCRVVLGSD
;
A
#
# COMPACT_ATOMS: atom_id res chain seq x y z
N MET A 1 -13.34 -5.64 25.92
CA MET A 1 -13.54 -6.83 25.07
C MET A 1 -14.69 -6.68 24.09
N MET A 2 -15.95 -6.44 24.49
CA MET A 2 -17.08 -6.27 23.53
C MET A 2 -16.95 -5.04 22.63
N ALA A 3 -16.42 -3.92 23.11
CA ALA A 3 -16.23 -2.69 22.31
C ALA A 3 -15.09 -2.80 21.29
N GLU A 4 -14.06 -3.60 21.56
CA GLU A 4 -12.97 -3.86 20.63
C GLU A 4 -13.42 -4.82 19.52
N ALA A 5 -14.14 -5.89 19.86
CA ALA A 5 -14.72 -6.81 18.87
C ALA A 5 -15.68 -6.10 17.90
N GLY A 6 -16.45 -5.10 18.37
CA GLY A 6 -17.33 -4.31 17.52
C GLY A 6 -16.56 -3.42 16.52
N LYS A 7 -15.42 -2.86 16.92
CA LYS A 7 -14.56 -2.07 16.02
C LYS A 7 -13.87 -2.94 14.95
N GLU A 8 -13.40 -4.11 15.33
CA GLU A 8 -12.79 -5.06 14.37
C GLU A 8 -13.82 -5.54 13.33
N GLN A 9 -15.06 -5.83 13.76
CA GLN A 9 -16.13 -6.16 12.84
C GLN A 9 -16.49 -5.00 11.90
N GLU A 10 -16.48 -3.77 12.38
CA GLU A 10 -16.75 -2.59 11.56
C GLU A 10 -15.67 -2.40 10.50
N ILE A 11 -14.39 -2.60 10.84
CA ILE A 11 -13.26 -2.51 9.91
C ILE A 11 -13.42 -3.56 8.80
N VAL A 12 -13.74 -4.80 9.15
CA VAL A 12 -13.96 -5.88 8.18
C VAL A 12 -15.15 -5.57 7.27
N LEU A 13 -16.25 -5.08 7.83
CA LEU A 13 -17.45 -4.71 7.06
C LEU A 13 -17.19 -3.54 6.09
N LYS A 14 -16.22 -2.67 6.41
CA LYS A 14 -15.76 -1.58 5.54
C LYS A 14 -14.69 -2.01 4.53
N GLY A 15 -14.37 -3.31 4.44
CA GLY A 15 -13.48 -3.86 3.44
C GLY A 15 -12.00 -3.81 3.76
N HIS A 16 -11.60 -3.41 4.97
CA HIS A 16 -10.18 -3.39 5.39
C HIS A 16 -9.74 -4.77 5.92
N MET A 17 -9.62 -5.72 5.02
CA MET A 17 -9.27 -7.10 5.35
C MET A 17 -8.27 -7.68 4.35
N GLY A 18 -7.17 -8.26 4.87
CA GLY A 18 -6.10 -8.82 4.06
C GLY A 18 -5.46 -7.76 3.16
N THR A 19 -5.04 -8.13 1.96
CA THR A 19 -4.61 -7.16 0.95
C THR A 19 -5.83 -6.39 0.45
N HIS A 20 -5.81 -5.08 0.58
CA HIS A 20 -6.93 -4.22 0.21
C HIS A 20 -6.46 -2.84 -0.22
N PHE A 21 -7.31 -2.13 -0.94
CA PHE A 21 -7.17 -0.70 -1.20
C PHE A 21 -7.81 0.12 -0.09
N ASP A 22 -7.19 1.24 0.25
CA ASP A 22 -7.82 2.35 0.96
C ASP A 22 -8.30 3.38 -0.07
N VAL A 23 -9.60 3.31 -0.37
CA VAL A 23 -10.23 4.24 -1.33
C VAL A 23 -10.88 5.42 -0.63
N MET A 24 -10.99 5.35 0.69
CA MET A 24 -11.57 6.37 1.54
C MET A 24 -13.01 6.73 1.13
N ASP A 25 -13.25 7.94 0.69
CA ASP A 25 -14.54 8.47 0.20
C ASP A 25 -14.60 8.56 -1.33
N LYS A 26 -13.64 7.97 -2.04
CA LYS A 26 -13.52 8.06 -3.51
C LYS A 26 -13.99 6.78 -4.20
N GLU A 27 -14.35 6.92 -5.47
CA GLU A 27 -14.62 5.79 -6.35
C GLU A 27 -13.30 5.30 -6.98
N PHE A 28 -13.07 3.98 -6.97
CA PHE A 28 -11.89 3.38 -7.58
C PHE A 28 -12.02 3.32 -9.11
N PRO A 29 -11.10 3.93 -9.87
CA PRO A 29 -11.13 3.90 -11.33
C PRO A 29 -10.71 2.53 -11.87
N LEU A 30 -11.53 1.91 -12.72
CA LEU A 30 -11.18 0.62 -13.34
C LEU A 30 -9.91 0.69 -14.21
N SER A 31 -9.55 1.88 -14.69
CA SER A 31 -8.27 2.10 -15.40
C SER A 31 -7.04 1.83 -14.54
N TYR A 32 -7.19 1.76 -13.21
CA TYR A 32 -6.09 1.45 -12.29
C TYR A 32 -5.92 -0.05 -12.04
N CYS A 33 -6.79 -0.91 -12.62
CA CYS A 33 -6.67 -2.36 -12.46
C CYS A 33 -5.43 -2.95 -13.13
N VAL A 34 -4.89 -2.31 -14.16
CA VAL A 34 -3.70 -2.77 -14.88
C VAL A 34 -2.77 -1.58 -15.13
N LEU A 35 -1.64 -1.56 -14.46
CA LEU A 35 -0.68 -0.44 -14.50
C LEU A 35 0.76 -0.93 -14.67
N PRO A 36 1.61 -0.14 -15.34
CA PRO A 36 3.06 -0.33 -15.22
C PRO A 36 3.47 -0.29 -13.75
N ALA A 37 4.38 -1.17 -13.34
CA ALA A 37 4.78 -1.27 -11.94
C ALA A 37 6.27 -1.05 -11.76
N VAL A 38 6.62 -0.43 -10.63
CA VAL A 38 7.97 -0.38 -10.11
C VAL A 38 7.96 -0.89 -8.67
N LEU A 39 8.95 -1.72 -8.31
CA LEU A 39 9.15 -2.20 -6.95
C LEU A 39 10.45 -1.64 -6.39
N PHE A 40 10.34 -1.08 -5.20
CA PHE A 40 11.47 -0.60 -4.42
C PHE A 40 11.80 -1.59 -3.31
N ASP A 41 13.02 -2.08 -3.30
CA ASP A 41 13.55 -2.91 -2.21
C ASP A 41 14.01 -1.99 -1.07
N VAL A 42 13.20 -1.92 -0.04
CA VAL A 42 13.48 -1.14 1.17
C VAL A 42 13.73 -2.03 2.39
N THR A 43 14.12 -3.29 2.16
CA THR A 43 14.39 -4.27 3.23
C THR A 43 15.56 -3.87 4.13
N SER A 44 16.48 -3.03 3.64
CA SER A 44 17.62 -2.51 4.39
C SER A 44 17.27 -1.32 5.31
N VAL A 45 16.08 -0.73 5.14
CA VAL A 45 15.66 0.40 5.97
C VAL A 45 15.20 -0.11 7.34
N PRO A 46 15.81 0.35 8.45
CA PRO A 46 15.40 -0.06 9.79
C PRO A 46 13.95 0.36 10.09
N ALA A 47 13.20 -0.48 10.81
CA ALA A 47 11.78 -0.23 11.10
C ALA A 47 11.52 0.96 12.04
N ASP A 48 12.53 1.47 12.72
CA ASP A 48 12.49 2.66 13.59
C ASP A 48 12.77 3.97 12.85
N ARG A 49 13.16 3.88 11.56
CA ARG A 49 13.34 5.03 10.66
C ARG A 49 12.26 5.02 9.57
N GLU A 50 11.84 6.19 9.16
CA GLU A 50 10.94 6.35 8.00
C GLU A 50 11.68 6.04 6.70
N ILE A 51 10.96 5.44 5.75
CA ILE A 51 11.41 5.28 4.36
C ILE A 51 11.30 6.65 3.69
N THR A 52 12.37 7.10 3.08
CA THR A 52 12.47 8.42 2.44
C THR A 52 12.79 8.30 0.96
N ALA A 53 12.82 9.42 0.24
CA ALA A 53 13.20 9.44 -1.16
C ALA A 53 14.66 9.00 -1.41
N GLU A 54 15.52 9.08 -0.38
CA GLU A 54 16.91 8.64 -0.46
C GLU A 54 17.05 7.11 -0.46
N ASP A 55 16.02 6.40 -0.06
CA ASP A 55 16.00 4.93 0.02
C ASP A 55 15.55 4.27 -1.30
N ILE A 56 15.16 5.06 -2.29
CA ILE A 56 14.62 4.56 -3.57
C ILE A 56 15.25 5.27 -4.77
N ASP A 57 15.25 4.60 -5.91
CA ASP A 57 15.56 5.27 -7.17
C ASP A 57 14.33 6.00 -7.72
N THR A 58 14.21 7.29 -7.40
CA THR A 58 13.09 8.14 -7.83
C THR A 58 13.01 8.31 -9.34
N SER A 59 14.09 8.05 -10.09
CA SER A 59 14.10 8.13 -11.55
C SER A 59 13.23 7.06 -12.22
N LEU A 60 12.86 6.01 -11.47
CA LEU A 60 11.97 4.95 -11.94
C LEU A 60 10.49 5.32 -11.84
N LEU A 61 10.13 6.35 -11.07
CA LEU A 61 8.76 6.80 -10.92
C LEU A 61 8.18 7.31 -12.24
N ARG A 62 6.95 6.96 -12.53
CA ARG A 62 6.22 7.39 -13.73
C ARG A 62 4.80 7.77 -13.35
N LYS A 63 4.26 8.77 -14.04
CA LYS A 63 2.84 9.10 -13.93
C LYS A 63 1.98 7.88 -14.29
N GLY A 64 0.99 7.60 -13.46
CA GLY A 64 0.08 6.49 -13.68
C GLY A 64 0.64 5.11 -13.31
N CYS A 65 1.77 5.01 -12.62
CA CYS A 65 2.33 3.71 -12.25
C CYS A 65 1.81 3.20 -10.88
N PHE A 66 2.05 1.91 -10.67
CA PHE A 66 2.02 1.24 -9.38
C PHE A 66 3.44 1.32 -8.78
N ALA A 67 3.57 1.92 -7.61
CA ALA A 67 4.82 2.00 -6.84
C ALA A 67 4.73 1.09 -5.62
N GLY A 68 5.44 -0.03 -5.62
CA GLY A 68 5.44 -1.01 -4.55
C GLY A 68 6.70 -0.92 -3.67
N PHE A 69 6.53 -0.96 -2.36
CA PHE A 69 7.60 -0.91 -1.37
C PHE A 69 7.71 -2.26 -0.67
N CYS A 70 8.79 -3.00 -0.96
CA CYS A 70 9.08 -4.30 -0.38
C CYS A 70 9.98 -4.11 0.84
N SER A 71 9.42 -4.17 2.04
CA SER A 71 10.17 -4.13 3.29
C SER A 71 10.45 -5.53 3.88
N GLY A 72 9.76 -6.56 3.37
CA GLY A 72 9.76 -7.91 3.92
C GLY A 72 9.06 -8.01 5.28
N PHE A 73 8.34 -6.98 5.72
CA PHE A 73 7.73 -6.94 7.04
C PHE A 73 6.62 -8.00 7.18
N SER A 74 5.74 -8.13 6.19
CA SER A 74 4.65 -9.11 6.20
C SER A 74 5.14 -10.58 6.25
N GLU A 75 6.38 -10.83 5.83
CA GLU A 75 6.97 -12.16 5.86
C GLU A 75 7.63 -12.50 7.20
N ARG A 76 7.94 -11.48 8.00
CA ARG A 76 8.61 -11.64 9.32
C ARG A 76 7.65 -11.50 10.49
N VAL A 77 6.58 -10.70 10.34
CA VAL A 77 5.64 -10.38 11.42
C VAL A 77 4.25 -10.91 11.06
N PRO A 78 3.64 -11.76 11.91
CA PRO A 78 2.33 -12.34 11.62
C PRO A 78 1.26 -11.28 11.43
N TYR A 79 0.53 -11.37 10.31
CA TYR A 79 -0.62 -10.51 10.01
C TYR A 79 -1.65 -10.52 11.15
N GLY A 80 -2.21 -9.36 11.48
CA GLY A 80 -3.19 -9.19 12.56
C GLY A 80 -2.61 -9.20 13.98
N SER A 81 -1.30 -9.42 14.15
CA SER A 81 -0.67 -9.28 15.47
C SER A 81 -0.57 -7.81 15.91
N ARG A 82 -0.44 -7.58 17.21
CA ARG A 82 -0.22 -6.21 17.73
C ARG A 82 1.04 -5.57 17.13
N ALA A 83 2.12 -6.34 17.00
CA ALA A 83 3.36 -5.88 16.38
C ALA A 83 3.13 -5.47 14.92
N TYR A 84 2.34 -6.25 14.17
CA TYR A 84 2.02 -5.96 12.78
C TYR A 84 1.40 -4.57 12.60
N HIS A 85 0.48 -4.19 13.48
CA HIS A 85 -0.21 -2.89 13.40
C HIS A 85 0.55 -1.73 14.08
N LYS A 86 1.51 -2.01 14.96
CA LYS A 86 2.16 -0.96 15.78
C LYS A 86 3.61 -0.68 15.41
N GLU A 87 4.28 -1.66 14.77
CA GLU A 87 5.73 -1.63 14.59
C GLU A 87 6.15 -1.69 13.12
N HIS A 88 5.18 -1.67 12.19
CA HIS A 88 5.48 -1.70 10.74
C HIS A 88 6.26 -0.46 10.28
N PRO A 89 7.03 -0.55 9.19
CA PRO A 89 7.69 0.60 8.57
C PRO A 89 6.70 1.73 8.23
N GLN A 90 7.22 2.92 7.99
CA GLN A 90 6.43 4.07 7.56
C GLN A 90 7.13 4.80 6.41
N LEU A 91 6.38 5.33 5.47
CA LEU A 91 6.88 6.29 4.50
C LEU A 91 6.89 7.69 5.13
N SER A 92 7.91 8.50 4.86
CA SER A 92 7.89 9.90 5.25
C SER A 92 6.81 10.66 4.46
N TYR A 93 6.28 11.74 5.03
CA TYR A 93 5.32 12.58 4.30
C TYR A 93 5.94 13.21 3.05
N ASP A 94 7.22 13.56 3.10
CA ASP A 94 7.93 14.09 1.93
C ASP A 94 8.01 13.07 0.80
N LEU A 95 8.20 11.78 1.12
CA LEU A 95 8.14 10.72 0.11
C LEU A 95 6.74 10.53 -0.43
N ILE A 96 5.72 10.52 0.44
CA ILE A 96 4.31 10.43 0.01
C ILE A 96 3.99 11.58 -0.96
N ASP A 97 4.37 12.81 -0.62
CA ASP A 97 4.14 13.99 -1.47
C ASP A 97 4.89 13.90 -2.80
N LEU A 98 6.13 13.45 -2.79
CA LEU A 98 6.90 13.19 -4.00
C LEU A 98 6.21 12.19 -4.93
N LEU A 99 5.70 11.08 -4.40
CA LEU A 99 4.96 10.08 -5.18
C LEU A 99 3.71 10.69 -5.82
N LEU A 100 2.97 11.48 -5.04
CA LEU A 100 1.77 12.18 -5.51
C LEU A 100 2.10 13.23 -6.56
N ASP A 101 3.19 13.98 -6.41
CA ASP A 101 3.65 15.00 -7.36
C ASP A 101 4.14 14.35 -8.67
N CYS A 102 4.74 13.17 -8.62
CA CYS A 102 5.07 12.36 -9.78
C CYS A 102 3.83 11.77 -10.48
N GLY A 103 2.64 11.86 -9.85
CA GLY A 103 1.39 11.34 -10.39
C GLY A 103 1.28 9.82 -10.33
N VAL A 104 1.89 9.18 -9.33
CA VAL A 104 1.72 7.75 -9.06
C VAL A 104 0.24 7.46 -8.80
N SER A 105 -0.32 6.41 -9.40
CA SER A 105 -1.72 6.04 -9.21
C SER A 105 -1.95 5.10 -8.02
N LEU A 106 -1.01 4.19 -7.77
CA LEU A 106 -1.11 3.23 -6.68
C LEU A 106 0.19 3.21 -5.87
N ILE A 107 0.07 3.37 -4.56
CA ILE A 107 1.18 3.24 -3.61
C ILE A 107 0.91 1.95 -2.81
N ALA A 108 1.79 0.96 -2.94
CA ALA A 108 1.55 -0.36 -2.40
C ALA A 108 2.64 -0.78 -1.41
N VAL A 109 2.23 -1.32 -0.26
CA VAL A 109 3.13 -1.68 0.83
C VAL A 109 2.86 -3.09 1.35
N ASP A 110 3.89 -3.77 1.83
CA ASP A 110 3.80 -5.08 2.47
C ASP A 110 3.62 -4.99 3.99
N PHE A 111 2.93 -3.93 4.44
CA PHE A 111 2.63 -3.68 5.85
C PHE A 111 1.30 -2.91 5.99
N ALA A 112 0.92 -2.57 7.23
CA ALA A 112 -0.41 -2.05 7.58
C ALA A 112 -0.47 -0.52 7.55
N GLY A 113 -0.39 0.08 6.36
CA GLY A 113 -0.57 1.51 6.15
C GLY A 113 0.71 2.30 5.91
N LEU A 114 0.60 3.39 5.16
CA LEU A 114 1.74 4.29 4.91
C LEU A 114 2.24 4.93 6.20
N ARG A 115 1.33 5.20 7.15
CA ARG A 115 1.62 5.81 8.45
C ARG A 115 0.97 5.00 9.57
N ARG A 116 1.41 5.18 10.81
CA ARG A 116 0.88 4.48 11.99
C ARG A 116 -0.06 5.35 12.83
N GLY A 117 -0.97 4.70 13.52
CA GLY A 117 -1.79 5.32 14.56
C GLY A 117 -2.67 6.45 14.05
N LYS A 118 -2.54 7.66 14.60
CA LYS A 118 -3.39 8.81 14.24
C LYS A 118 -3.09 9.37 12.86
N GLU A 119 -1.95 9.05 12.27
CA GLU A 119 -1.53 9.54 10.96
C GLU A 119 -1.96 8.63 9.81
N HIS A 120 -2.41 7.40 10.11
CA HIS A 120 -2.82 6.40 9.12
C HIS A 120 -3.92 6.97 8.20
N THR A 121 -5.13 7.14 8.71
CA THR A 121 -6.27 7.65 7.93
C THR A 121 -6.00 9.00 7.23
N PRO A 122 -5.35 10.01 7.87
CA PRO A 122 -4.99 11.24 7.17
C PRO A 122 -4.03 11.04 5.99
N ALA A 123 -3.09 10.10 6.07
CA ALA A 123 -2.17 9.81 4.97
C ALA A 123 -2.91 9.18 3.77
N ASP A 124 -3.80 8.22 4.03
CA ASP A 124 -4.59 7.57 2.98
C ASP A 124 -5.58 8.54 2.34
N GLN A 125 -6.24 9.39 3.14
CA GLN A 125 -7.11 10.44 2.62
C GLN A 125 -6.34 11.42 1.73
N ARG A 126 -5.11 11.81 2.15
CA ARG A 126 -4.24 12.68 1.34
C ARG A 126 -3.94 12.06 -0.03
N CYS A 127 -3.68 10.76 -0.08
CA CYS A 127 -3.48 10.04 -1.34
C CYS A 127 -4.76 10.04 -2.17
N ALA A 128 -5.88 9.66 -1.59
CA ALA A 128 -7.18 9.58 -2.26
C ALA A 128 -7.63 10.95 -2.82
N ASP A 129 -7.42 12.04 -2.09
CA ASP A 129 -7.75 13.40 -2.54
C ASP A 129 -6.90 13.86 -3.75
N ARG A 130 -5.73 13.23 -3.95
CA ARG A 130 -4.85 13.45 -5.09
C ARG A 130 -5.05 12.42 -6.21
N GLY A 131 -6.04 11.53 -6.09
CA GLY A 131 -6.37 10.50 -7.08
C GLY A 131 -5.41 9.31 -7.08
N ALA A 132 -4.62 9.14 -6.01
CA ALA A 132 -3.81 7.96 -5.77
C ALA A 132 -4.45 7.10 -4.66
N PHE A 133 -4.32 5.77 -4.74
CA PHE A 133 -4.84 4.88 -3.71
C PHE A 133 -3.74 4.04 -3.09
N VAL A 134 -3.89 3.77 -1.80
CA VAL A 134 -2.96 2.93 -1.06
C VAL A 134 -3.42 1.47 -1.16
N ILE A 135 -2.48 0.54 -1.34
CA ILE A 135 -2.71 -0.90 -1.19
C ILE A 135 -1.87 -1.38 -0.02
N GLU A 136 -2.54 -1.96 0.94
CA GLU A 136 -1.91 -2.47 2.15
C GLU A 136 -1.81 -3.99 2.19
N ASN A 137 -0.94 -4.46 3.08
CA ASN A 137 -0.84 -5.87 3.44
C ASN A 137 -0.50 -6.79 2.26
N LEU A 138 0.36 -6.32 1.36
CA LEU A 138 0.91 -7.19 0.32
C LEU A 138 1.77 -8.30 0.96
N TYR A 139 1.80 -9.45 0.31
CA TYR A 139 2.60 -10.59 0.75
C TYR A 139 3.36 -11.21 -0.42
N GLY A 140 4.62 -11.61 -0.16
CA GLY A 140 5.43 -12.29 -1.16
C GLY A 140 6.10 -11.37 -2.17
N MET A 141 6.21 -10.07 -1.90
CA MET A 141 6.92 -9.12 -2.76
C MET A 141 8.41 -9.46 -2.91
N SER A 142 9.02 -10.06 -1.88
CA SER A 142 10.42 -10.53 -1.90
C SER A 142 10.70 -11.61 -2.94
N ARG A 143 9.65 -12.27 -3.45
CA ARG A 143 9.75 -13.33 -4.46
C ARG A 143 9.83 -12.80 -5.88
N VAL A 144 9.60 -11.52 -6.10
CA VAL A 144 9.74 -10.91 -7.42
C VAL A 144 11.23 -10.82 -7.76
N PRO A 145 11.67 -11.37 -8.89
CA PRO A 145 13.08 -11.30 -9.27
C PRO A 145 13.53 -9.85 -9.43
N LYS A 146 14.71 -9.52 -8.89
CA LYS A 146 15.23 -8.14 -8.87
C LYS A 146 15.74 -7.65 -10.23
N ASP A 147 15.98 -8.57 -11.15
CA ASP A 147 16.46 -8.31 -12.52
C ASP A 147 15.32 -8.01 -13.51
N VAL A 148 14.06 -8.13 -13.07
CA VAL A 148 12.91 -7.82 -13.92
C VAL A 148 12.67 -6.32 -13.92
N THR A 149 12.85 -5.69 -15.08
CA THR A 149 12.74 -4.23 -15.25
C THR A 149 11.40 -3.76 -15.81
N ALA A 150 10.65 -4.68 -16.47
CA ALA A 150 9.33 -4.39 -17.02
C ALA A 150 8.28 -5.20 -16.25
N LEU A 151 7.62 -4.56 -15.30
CA LEU A 151 6.56 -5.17 -14.50
C LEU A 151 5.22 -4.53 -14.82
N THR A 152 4.18 -5.35 -14.84
CA THR A 152 2.78 -4.92 -14.88
C THR A 152 2.07 -5.40 -13.62
N ALA A 153 1.43 -4.48 -12.90
CA ALA A 153 0.57 -4.81 -11.77
C ALA A 153 -0.87 -5.02 -12.23
N TYR A 154 -1.45 -6.12 -11.82
CA TYR A 154 -2.85 -6.48 -11.99
C TYR A 154 -3.51 -6.43 -10.62
N THR A 155 -4.46 -5.50 -10.45
CA THR A 155 -5.07 -5.20 -9.16
C THR A 155 -6.59 -5.15 -9.32
N PHE A 156 -7.28 -6.25 -9.02
CA PHE A 156 -8.72 -6.32 -9.20
C PHE A 156 -9.42 -6.31 -7.83
N PRO A 157 -9.93 -5.15 -7.39
CA PRO A 157 -10.69 -5.08 -6.15
C PRO A 157 -12.08 -5.70 -6.29
N ILE A 158 -12.60 -6.20 -5.17
CA ILE A 158 -14.01 -6.56 -5.05
C ILE A 158 -14.82 -5.27 -5.06
N ARG A 159 -15.92 -5.24 -5.82
CA ARG A 159 -16.83 -4.10 -5.83
C ARG A 159 -17.68 -4.09 -4.56
N LEU A 160 -17.37 -3.18 -3.64
CA LEU A 160 -18.17 -2.93 -2.44
C LEU A 160 -18.67 -1.49 -2.49
N ILE A 161 -19.99 -1.30 -2.51
CA ILE A 161 -20.62 0.02 -2.56
C ILE A 161 -20.61 0.64 -1.16
N GLY A 162 -20.10 1.88 -1.04
CA GLY A 162 -20.06 2.61 0.23
C GLY A 162 -18.98 2.13 1.21
N SER A 163 -18.04 1.31 0.74
CA SER A 163 -16.90 0.84 1.51
C SER A 163 -15.71 1.76 1.34
N SER A 164 -14.97 2.03 2.41
CA SER A 164 -13.72 2.80 2.37
C SER A 164 -12.50 1.93 2.05
N GLY A 165 -12.63 0.61 2.19
CA GLY A 165 -11.64 -0.39 1.83
C GLY A 165 -12.18 -1.34 0.77
N LEU A 166 -11.32 -1.80 -0.16
CA LEU A 166 -11.69 -2.77 -1.19
C LEU A 166 -10.70 -3.93 -1.17
N PRO A 167 -11.07 -5.10 -0.63
CA PRO A 167 -10.22 -6.28 -0.70
C PRO A 167 -9.84 -6.58 -2.14
N CYS A 168 -8.59 -6.95 -2.35
CA CYS A 168 -8.09 -7.23 -3.69
C CYS A 168 -7.04 -8.34 -3.68
N ARG A 169 -6.68 -8.77 -4.87
CA ARG A 169 -5.47 -9.54 -5.12
C ARG A 169 -4.57 -8.77 -6.06
N VAL A 170 -3.29 -8.65 -5.68
CA VAL A 170 -2.27 -8.07 -6.56
C VAL A 170 -1.46 -9.20 -7.17
N VAL A 171 -1.33 -9.16 -8.49
CA VAL A 171 -0.46 -10.05 -9.25
C VAL A 171 0.50 -9.18 -10.07
N LEU A 172 1.78 -9.50 -10.01
CA LEU A 172 2.79 -8.87 -10.86
C LEU A 172 3.14 -9.82 -11.99
N GLY A 173 3.11 -9.32 -13.21
CA GLY A 173 3.55 -10.02 -14.41
C GLY A 173 4.75 -9.31 -15.02
N SER A 174 5.59 -10.08 -15.74
CA SER A 174 6.63 -9.56 -16.63
C SER A 174 6.35 -10.08 -18.03
N ASP A 175 6.62 -9.28 -19.03
CA ASP A 175 6.62 -9.71 -20.43
C ASP A 175 7.80 -10.62 -20.73
#